data_d69a5a78711a0f75a9c2397219cebd3f
#
_entry.id   d69a5a78711a0f75a9c2397219cebd3f
#
_cell.length_a   1.000
_cell.length_b   1.000
_cell.length_c   1.000
_cell.angle_alpha   90.00
_cell.angle_beta   90.00
_cell.angle_gamma   90.00
#
_symmetry.space_group_name_H-M   'P 1'
#
loop_
_entity.id
_entity.type
_entity.pdbx_description
1 polymer ?
#
loop_
_entity_poly.entity_id
_entity_poly.type
_entity_poly.pdbx_seq_one_letter_code
_entity_poly.pdbx_strand_id
1 'polypeptide(L)'
;MTRQSIFITGAASGIGRATAVQFHDRGWFVGATDVDEAGLASLSDQFEGDCFISRLDVSDKPAYDEVISDFAQSSGGRLDILFNNAGIAIFGKIEDLPFQKVIDTVNINFVGVLNGVHAAMALLKQTPNSLCFSTASSAASFGTAGLATYGATKAAVKSLSEALSVELARHDIRAADVSPGIIDTPLWETRGYVKGEM
;
A
#
# COMPACT_ATOMS: atom_id res chain seq x y z
N MET A 1 2.82 7.42 -27.29
CA MET A 1 1.97 7.45 -26.08
C MET A 1 2.88 7.18 -24.90
N THR A 2 2.79 7.94 -23.84
CA THR A 2 3.56 7.67 -22.61
C THR A 2 3.09 6.35 -21.99
N ARG A 3 4.03 5.52 -21.57
CA ARG A 3 3.80 4.23 -20.91
C ARG A 3 2.94 4.43 -19.65
N GLN A 4 1.95 3.58 -19.41
CA GLN A 4 1.17 3.61 -18.17
C GLN A 4 2.04 3.25 -16.99
N SER A 5 1.71 3.80 -15.83
CA SER A 5 2.52 3.62 -14.62
C SER A 5 1.70 3.30 -13.39
N ILE A 6 2.28 2.52 -12.48
CA ILE A 6 1.73 2.17 -11.18
C ILE A 6 2.80 2.37 -10.11
N PHE A 7 2.44 2.96 -8.98
CA PHE A 7 3.28 3.06 -7.80
C PHE A 7 2.70 2.20 -6.68
N ILE A 8 3.50 1.28 -6.15
CA ILE A 8 3.05 0.24 -5.21
C ILE A 8 3.87 0.33 -3.93
N THR A 9 3.21 0.43 -2.78
CA THR A 9 3.85 0.29 -1.47
C THR A 9 3.68 -1.13 -0.91
N GLY A 10 4.66 -1.63 -0.16
CA GLY A 10 4.65 -3.01 0.32
C GLY A 10 4.88 -4.00 -0.82
N ALA A 11 5.77 -3.67 -1.76
CA ALA A 11 5.98 -4.43 -2.99
C ALA A 11 7.00 -5.56 -2.85
N ALA A 12 7.70 -5.68 -1.74
CA ALA A 12 8.70 -6.73 -1.54
C ALA A 12 8.08 -8.14 -1.39
N SER A 13 6.81 -8.23 -0.98
CA SER A 13 6.16 -9.50 -0.69
C SER A 13 4.65 -9.51 -0.99
N GLY A 14 4.02 -10.67 -0.87
CA GLY A 14 2.57 -10.86 -0.87
C GLY A 14 1.84 -10.23 -2.05
N ILE A 15 0.73 -9.54 -1.75
CA ILE A 15 -0.14 -8.92 -2.76
C ILE A 15 0.60 -7.85 -3.55
N GLY A 16 1.41 -7.01 -2.88
CA GLY A 16 2.18 -5.95 -3.53
C GLY A 16 3.14 -6.51 -4.58
N ARG A 17 3.93 -7.54 -4.22
CA ARG A 17 4.86 -8.21 -5.14
C ARG A 17 4.15 -8.85 -6.32
N ALA A 18 3.09 -9.60 -6.06
CA ALA A 18 2.31 -10.24 -7.12
C ALA A 18 1.72 -9.21 -8.10
N THR A 19 1.25 -8.08 -7.56
CA THR A 19 0.75 -6.97 -8.38
C THR A 19 1.87 -6.34 -9.20
N ALA A 20 3.04 -6.08 -8.60
CA ALA A 20 4.18 -5.49 -9.29
C ALA A 20 4.61 -6.35 -10.49
N VAL A 21 4.75 -7.67 -10.30
CA VAL A 21 5.08 -8.61 -11.38
C VAL A 21 4.02 -8.58 -12.48
N GLN A 22 2.73 -8.69 -12.13
CA GLN A 22 1.66 -8.69 -13.14
C GLN A 22 1.59 -7.40 -13.97
N PHE A 23 1.84 -6.24 -13.37
CA PHE A 23 1.84 -4.97 -14.10
C PHE A 23 3.08 -4.82 -14.96
N HIS A 24 4.25 -5.24 -14.47
CA HIS A 24 5.48 -5.29 -15.25
C HIS A 24 5.32 -6.16 -16.51
N ASP A 25 4.79 -7.38 -16.37
CA ASP A 25 4.55 -8.31 -17.49
C ASP A 25 3.58 -7.76 -18.54
N ARG A 26 2.71 -6.83 -18.15
CA ARG A 26 1.82 -6.10 -19.07
C ARG A 26 2.42 -4.86 -19.68
N GLY A 27 3.71 -4.61 -19.46
CA GLY A 27 4.45 -3.50 -20.02
C GLY A 27 4.24 -2.16 -19.31
N TRP A 28 3.70 -2.13 -18.09
CA TRP A 28 3.59 -0.91 -17.30
C TRP A 28 4.94 -0.48 -16.73
N PHE A 29 5.11 0.82 -16.50
CA PHE A 29 6.20 1.31 -15.66
C PHE A 29 5.83 1.10 -14.20
N VAL A 30 6.60 0.27 -13.49
CA VAL A 30 6.32 -0.10 -12.11
C VAL A 30 7.25 0.64 -11.16
N GLY A 31 6.67 1.40 -10.23
CA GLY A 31 7.34 1.87 -9.03
C GLY A 31 7.04 0.91 -7.88
N ALA A 32 8.04 0.20 -7.41
CA ALA A 32 7.90 -0.75 -6.30
C ALA A 32 8.68 -0.28 -5.08
N THR A 33 8.00 -0.12 -3.96
CA THR A 33 8.60 0.37 -2.72
C THR A 33 8.26 -0.49 -1.52
N ASP A 34 9.21 -0.62 -0.60
CA ASP A 34 9.09 -1.37 0.66
C ASP A 34 10.19 -0.92 1.64
N VAL A 35 10.10 -1.35 2.89
CA VAL A 35 11.21 -1.27 3.86
C VAL A 35 12.18 -2.44 3.74
N ASP A 36 11.75 -3.56 3.16
CA ASP A 36 12.55 -4.77 2.91
C ASP A 36 13.37 -4.63 1.62
N GLU A 37 14.58 -4.13 1.76
CA GLU A 37 15.52 -3.93 0.64
C GLU A 37 15.92 -5.26 -0.03
N ALA A 38 16.02 -6.36 0.73
CA ALA A 38 16.37 -7.67 0.15
C ALA A 38 15.23 -8.20 -0.73
N GLY A 39 13.98 -8.07 -0.28
CA GLY A 39 12.79 -8.40 -1.06
C GLY A 39 12.66 -7.54 -2.31
N LEU A 40 12.97 -6.24 -2.22
CA LEU A 40 12.99 -5.34 -3.37
C LEU A 40 14.09 -5.71 -4.38
N ALA A 41 15.29 -6.02 -3.93
CA ALA A 41 16.38 -6.48 -4.81
C ALA A 41 15.97 -7.75 -5.57
N SER A 42 15.43 -8.74 -4.84
CA SER A 42 14.90 -9.97 -5.47
C SER A 42 13.75 -9.72 -6.45
N LEU A 43 12.94 -8.68 -6.26
CA LEU A 43 11.90 -8.28 -7.20
C LEU A 43 12.53 -7.62 -8.44
N SER A 44 13.50 -6.73 -8.24
CA SER A 44 14.23 -6.05 -9.31
C SER A 44 14.91 -7.03 -10.25
N ASP A 45 15.50 -8.10 -9.73
CA ASP A 45 16.16 -9.14 -10.53
C ASP A 45 15.19 -9.89 -11.48
N GLN A 46 13.88 -9.80 -11.21
CA GLN A 46 12.83 -10.40 -12.07
C GLN A 46 12.33 -9.45 -13.15
N PHE A 47 12.66 -8.16 -13.03
CA PHE A 47 12.18 -7.16 -13.98
C PHE A 47 13.18 -6.96 -15.10
N GLU A 48 12.72 -7.17 -16.35
CA GLU A 48 13.47 -6.81 -17.54
C GLU A 48 13.07 -5.39 -17.97
N GLY A 49 14.05 -4.49 -18.10
CA GLY A 49 13.82 -3.11 -18.54
C GLY A 49 13.60 -2.11 -17.41
N ASP A 50 12.94 -0.99 -17.76
CA ASP A 50 12.80 0.14 -16.84
C ASP A 50 11.75 -0.09 -15.78
N CYS A 51 12.15 0.01 -14.51
CA CYS A 51 11.31 0.09 -13.33
C CYS A 51 11.90 1.09 -12.33
N PHE A 52 11.13 1.47 -11.35
CA PHE A 52 11.59 2.29 -10.23
C PHE A 52 11.53 1.45 -8.95
N ILE A 53 12.65 1.27 -8.29
CA ILE A 53 12.76 0.52 -7.03
C ILE A 53 13.33 1.45 -5.98
N SER A 54 12.66 1.58 -4.84
CA SER A 54 13.15 2.43 -3.75
C SER A 54 12.72 1.90 -2.38
N ARG A 55 13.61 2.05 -1.39
CA ARG A 55 13.24 1.85 0.00
C ARG A 55 12.28 2.96 0.43
N LEU A 56 11.18 2.59 1.10
CA LEU A 56 10.20 3.54 1.64
C LEU A 56 9.57 3.00 2.91
N ASP A 57 9.70 3.75 4.00
CA ASP A 57 8.81 3.64 5.16
C ASP A 57 7.61 4.56 4.93
N VAL A 58 6.43 3.98 4.72
CA VAL A 58 5.21 4.76 4.41
C VAL A 58 4.77 5.67 5.57
N SER A 59 5.23 5.43 6.79
CA SER A 59 4.94 6.28 7.94
C SER A 59 5.77 7.57 7.98
N ASP A 60 6.86 7.63 7.21
CA ASP A 60 7.73 8.81 7.06
C ASP A 60 7.24 9.69 5.89
N LYS A 61 6.50 10.76 6.21
CA LYS A 61 5.94 11.65 5.20
C LYS A 61 7.00 12.38 4.35
N PRO A 62 8.08 12.96 4.94
CA PRO A 62 9.18 13.53 4.16
C PRO A 62 9.81 12.55 3.18
N ALA A 63 10.13 11.34 3.62
CA ALA A 63 10.67 10.28 2.75
C ALA A 63 9.67 9.89 1.64
N TYR A 64 8.38 9.86 1.95
CA TYR A 64 7.35 9.58 0.94
C TYR A 64 7.32 10.65 -0.15
N ASP A 65 7.41 11.94 0.23
CA ASP A 65 7.42 13.04 -0.74
C ASP A 65 8.64 12.99 -1.66
N GLU A 66 9.81 12.67 -1.11
CA GLU A 66 11.05 12.51 -1.88
C GLU A 66 10.91 11.35 -2.88
N VAL A 67 10.50 10.17 -2.42
CA VAL A 67 10.37 8.98 -3.26
C VAL A 67 9.33 9.16 -4.38
N ILE A 68 8.20 9.84 -4.12
CA ILE A 68 7.21 10.17 -5.16
C ILE A 68 7.79 11.17 -6.18
N SER A 69 8.60 12.12 -5.73
CA SER A 69 9.27 13.07 -6.62
C SER A 69 10.25 12.35 -7.57
N ASP A 70 11.04 11.42 -7.05
CA ASP A 70 11.99 10.61 -7.85
C ASP A 70 11.26 9.68 -8.82
N PHE A 71 10.17 9.06 -8.35
CA PHE A 71 9.30 8.29 -9.22
C PHE A 71 8.73 9.14 -10.36
N ALA A 72 8.29 10.37 -10.07
CA ALA A 72 7.76 11.28 -11.09
C ALA A 72 8.79 11.59 -12.18
N GLN A 73 10.05 11.80 -11.81
CA GLN A 73 11.13 12.01 -12.79
C GLN A 73 11.33 10.77 -13.68
N SER A 74 11.30 9.58 -13.06
CA SER A 74 11.52 8.31 -13.78
C SER A 74 10.33 7.91 -14.66
N SER A 75 9.09 8.21 -14.25
CA SER A 75 7.86 7.89 -14.99
C SER A 75 7.47 8.94 -16.04
N GLY A 76 8.26 10.03 -16.19
CA GLY A 76 7.92 11.15 -17.05
C GLY A 76 6.71 11.96 -16.56
N GLY A 77 6.49 12.04 -15.26
CA GLY A 77 5.40 12.78 -14.63
C GLY A 77 4.04 12.11 -14.67
N ARG A 78 3.98 10.81 -14.98
CA ARG A 78 2.73 10.04 -15.09
C ARG A 78 2.54 9.09 -13.92
N LEU A 79 1.32 9.03 -13.39
CA LEU A 79 0.90 8.05 -12.39
C LEU A 79 -0.55 7.64 -12.63
N ASP A 80 -0.76 6.49 -13.28
CA ASP A 80 -2.12 5.98 -13.55
C ASP A 80 -2.74 5.31 -12.31
N ILE A 81 -1.92 4.62 -11.50
CA ILE A 81 -2.40 3.94 -10.29
C ILE A 81 -1.45 4.20 -9.14
N LEU A 82 -1.96 4.81 -8.07
CA LEU A 82 -1.35 4.72 -6.75
C LEU A 82 -1.93 3.51 -6.03
N PHE A 83 -1.11 2.53 -5.67
CA PHE A 83 -1.53 1.38 -4.90
C PHE A 83 -0.96 1.41 -3.48
N ASN A 84 -1.73 1.95 -2.54
CA ASN A 84 -1.46 1.93 -1.11
C ASN A 84 -1.70 0.52 -0.56
N ASN A 85 -0.68 -0.31 -0.55
CA ASN A 85 -0.80 -1.72 -0.15
C ASN A 85 0.03 -2.05 1.10
N ALA A 86 1.08 -1.31 1.42
CA ALA A 86 1.89 -1.53 2.62
C ALA A 86 1.01 -1.65 3.87
N GLY A 87 1.32 -2.63 4.70
CA GLY A 87 0.59 -2.84 5.94
C GLY A 87 1.17 -3.98 6.76
N ILE A 88 0.94 -3.90 8.05
CA ILE A 88 1.31 -4.93 9.04
C ILE A 88 0.07 -5.39 9.79
N ALA A 89 0.13 -6.59 10.35
CA ALA A 89 -0.90 -7.12 11.23
C ALA A 89 -0.30 -7.44 12.60
N ILE A 90 -0.99 -7.02 13.65
CA ILE A 90 -0.68 -7.39 15.03
C ILE A 90 -1.84 -8.19 15.59
N PHE A 91 -1.53 -9.30 16.25
CA PHE A 91 -2.49 -10.24 16.81
C PHE A 91 -2.31 -10.36 18.33
N GLY A 92 -3.41 -10.32 19.04
CA GLY A 92 -3.45 -10.47 20.48
C GLY A 92 -4.55 -9.63 21.10
N LYS A 93 -4.82 -9.87 22.38
CA LYS A 93 -5.74 -9.03 23.16
C LYS A 93 -5.09 -7.66 23.36
N ILE A 94 -5.87 -6.60 23.28
CA ILE A 94 -5.34 -5.23 23.33
C ILE A 94 -4.53 -4.93 24.59
N GLU A 95 -4.93 -5.54 25.73
CA GLU A 95 -4.23 -5.39 27.01
C GLU A 95 -2.85 -6.07 27.06
N ASP A 96 -2.60 -7.06 26.20
CA ASP A 96 -1.35 -7.83 26.15
C ASP A 96 -0.37 -7.31 25.11
N LEU A 97 -0.82 -6.40 24.23
CA LEU A 97 0.02 -5.89 23.14
C LEU A 97 0.94 -4.76 23.62
N PRO A 98 2.22 -4.76 23.24
CA PRO A 98 3.07 -3.59 23.45
C PRO A 98 2.47 -2.36 22.75
N PHE A 99 2.24 -1.27 23.51
CA PHE A 99 1.59 -0.08 22.99
C PHE A 99 2.28 0.48 21.73
N GLN A 100 3.60 0.42 21.66
CA GLN A 100 4.33 0.87 20.46
C GLN A 100 3.92 0.09 19.21
N LYS A 101 3.70 -1.22 19.32
CA LYS A 101 3.23 -2.04 18.17
C LYS A 101 1.81 -1.67 17.74
N VAL A 102 0.96 -1.26 18.68
CA VAL A 102 -0.37 -0.71 18.37
C VAL A 102 -0.23 0.57 17.54
N ILE A 103 0.63 1.50 17.99
CA ILE A 103 0.89 2.77 17.27
C ILE A 103 1.57 2.54 15.92
N ASP A 104 2.56 1.64 15.84
CA ASP A 104 3.19 1.29 14.56
C ASP A 104 2.15 0.78 13.54
N THR A 105 1.19 -0.04 14.00
CA THR A 105 0.12 -0.55 13.14
C THR A 105 -0.76 0.58 12.62
N VAL A 106 -1.10 1.57 13.45
CA VAL A 106 -1.87 2.75 13.01
C VAL A 106 -1.07 3.59 12.01
N ASN A 107 0.20 3.86 12.33
CA ASN A 107 1.06 4.70 11.50
C ASN A 107 1.30 4.08 10.12
N ILE A 108 1.59 2.78 10.05
CA ILE A 108 1.84 2.12 8.76
C ILE A 108 0.54 1.94 7.98
N ASN A 109 -0.50 1.36 8.61
CA ASN A 109 -1.70 0.93 7.88
C ASN A 109 -2.64 2.08 7.50
N PHE A 110 -2.64 3.18 8.25
CA PHE A 110 -3.57 4.29 8.01
C PHE A 110 -2.85 5.61 7.71
N VAL A 111 -1.92 6.06 8.57
CA VAL A 111 -1.17 7.29 8.29
C VAL A 111 -0.34 7.15 7.01
N GLY A 112 0.26 5.96 6.77
CA GLY A 112 0.96 5.65 5.53
C GLY A 112 0.08 5.79 4.28
N VAL A 113 -1.19 5.39 4.34
CA VAL A 113 -2.15 5.61 3.24
C VAL A 113 -2.44 7.10 3.04
N LEU A 114 -2.63 7.87 4.13
CA LEU A 114 -2.79 9.32 4.05
C LEU A 114 -1.56 10.00 3.42
N ASN A 115 -0.36 9.58 3.82
CA ASN A 115 0.89 10.08 3.25
C ASN A 115 0.94 9.85 1.74
N GLY A 116 0.55 8.64 1.28
CA GLY A 116 0.51 8.28 -0.13
C GLY A 116 -0.49 9.11 -0.93
N VAL A 117 -1.72 9.27 -0.43
CA VAL A 117 -2.74 10.11 -1.06
C VAL A 117 -2.24 11.55 -1.21
N HIS A 118 -1.64 12.12 -0.16
CA HIS A 118 -1.13 13.48 -0.21
C HIS A 118 0.08 13.64 -1.13
N ALA A 119 1.06 12.75 -1.05
CA ALA A 119 2.28 12.82 -1.87
C ALA A 119 1.98 12.68 -3.37
N ALA A 120 1.10 11.74 -3.73
CA ALA A 120 0.79 11.42 -5.13
C ALA A 120 -0.25 12.34 -5.77
N MET A 121 -0.93 13.20 -5.01
CA MET A 121 -2.09 13.95 -5.47
C MET A 121 -1.82 14.81 -6.71
N ALA A 122 -0.66 15.45 -6.80
CA ALA A 122 -0.30 16.26 -7.96
C ALA A 122 -0.18 15.42 -9.24
N LEU A 123 0.47 14.26 -9.15
CA LEU A 123 0.63 13.33 -10.28
C LEU A 123 -0.70 12.71 -10.72
N LEU A 124 -1.53 12.30 -9.75
CA LEU A 124 -2.85 11.76 -10.04
C LEU A 124 -3.72 12.79 -10.78
N LYS A 125 -3.70 14.06 -10.36
CA LYS A 125 -4.44 15.14 -11.03
C LYS A 125 -3.96 15.44 -12.45
N GLN A 126 -2.68 15.21 -12.74
CA GLN A 126 -2.10 15.42 -14.07
C GLN A 126 -2.32 14.23 -15.01
N THR A 127 -2.70 13.07 -14.47
CA THR A 127 -2.87 11.84 -15.23
C THR A 127 -4.37 11.54 -15.41
N PRO A 128 -4.91 11.65 -16.64
CA PRO A 128 -6.33 11.39 -16.90
C PRO A 128 -6.75 9.98 -16.50
N ASN A 129 -7.95 9.82 -15.94
CA ASN A 129 -8.51 8.53 -15.49
C ASN A 129 -7.64 7.81 -14.45
N SER A 130 -6.90 8.52 -13.65
CA SER A 130 -6.05 7.91 -12.62
C SER A 130 -6.85 7.23 -11.51
N LEU A 131 -6.18 6.36 -10.76
CA LEU A 131 -6.80 5.56 -9.69
C LEU A 131 -5.97 5.66 -8.41
N CYS A 132 -6.60 6.10 -7.33
CA CYS A 132 -6.10 5.92 -5.96
C CYS A 132 -6.69 4.62 -5.39
N PHE A 133 -5.87 3.59 -5.25
CA PHE A 133 -6.29 2.26 -4.83
C PHE A 133 -5.66 1.85 -3.52
N SER A 134 -6.43 1.25 -2.62
CA SER A 134 -5.94 0.90 -1.27
C SER A 134 -6.31 -0.52 -0.86
N THR A 135 -5.44 -1.16 -0.10
CA THR A 135 -5.72 -2.48 0.51
C THR A 135 -6.39 -2.29 1.87
N ALA A 136 -7.71 -2.45 1.91
CA ALA A 136 -8.48 -2.64 3.13
C ALA A 136 -8.38 -4.10 3.64
N SER A 137 -9.43 -4.68 4.15
CA SER A 137 -9.50 -6.10 4.58
C SER A 137 -10.95 -6.49 4.86
N SER A 138 -11.28 -7.77 4.79
CA SER A 138 -12.53 -8.30 5.36
C SER A 138 -12.69 -7.99 6.85
N ALA A 139 -11.57 -7.82 7.58
CA ALA A 139 -11.55 -7.38 8.97
C ALA A 139 -12.06 -5.93 9.19
N ALA A 140 -12.27 -5.16 8.11
CA ALA A 140 -12.91 -3.85 8.15
C ALA A 140 -14.43 -3.91 8.35
N SER A 141 -15.06 -5.08 8.12
CA SER A 141 -16.52 -5.21 8.11
C SER A 141 -17.13 -5.38 9.49
N PHE A 142 -16.37 -5.93 10.44
CA PHE A 142 -16.79 -6.12 11.84
C PHE A 142 -15.58 -6.27 12.76
N GLY A 143 -15.77 -5.94 14.05
CA GLY A 143 -14.72 -6.09 15.06
C GLY A 143 -14.42 -7.57 15.33
N THR A 144 -13.16 -7.97 15.18
CA THR A 144 -12.68 -9.33 15.47
C THR A 144 -11.79 -9.32 16.71
N ALA A 145 -12.09 -10.15 17.68
CA ALA A 145 -11.23 -10.30 18.86
C ALA A 145 -9.81 -10.73 18.43
N GLY A 146 -8.81 -10.15 19.08
CA GLY A 146 -7.40 -10.38 18.73
C GLY A 146 -6.91 -9.61 17.50
N LEU A 147 -7.77 -8.84 16.82
CA LEU A 147 -7.44 -8.01 15.64
C LEU A 147 -7.93 -6.56 15.82
N ALA A 148 -8.18 -6.11 17.04
CA ALA A 148 -8.82 -4.82 17.30
C ALA A 148 -8.16 -3.65 16.56
N THR A 149 -6.85 -3.46 16.72
CA THR A 149 -6.11 -2.37 16.07
C THR A 149 -6.06 -2.55 14.56
N TYR A 150 -5.72 -3.75 14.09
CA TYR A 150 -5.65 -4.04 12.64
C TYR A 150 -6.99 -3.77 11.96
N GLY A 151 -8.08 -4.35 12.49
CA GLY A 151 -9.43 -4.16 11.95
C GLY A 151 -9.84 -2.69 11.92
N ALA A 152 -9.56 -1.94 12.99
CA ALA A 152 -9.83 -0.50 13.05
C ALA A 152 -9.08 0.28 11.98
N THR A 153 -7.78 -0.02 11.74
CA THR A 153 -7.01 0.66 10.67
C THR A 153 -7.56 0.34 9.29
N LYS A 154 -7.97 -0.90 9.04
CA LYS A 154 -8.54 -1.32 7.74
C LYS A 154 -9.96 -0.77 7.51
N ALA A 155 -10.75 -0.61 8.57
CA ALA A 155 -12.03 0.11 8.52
C ALA A 155 -11.84 1.60 8.19
N ALA A 156 -10.82 2.24 8.78
CA ALA A 156 -10.46 3.62 8.46
C ALA A 156 -10.04 3.78 6.99
N VAL A 157 -9.22 2.86 6.45
CA VAL A 157 -8.83 2.87 5.02
C VAL A 157 -10.04 2.70 4.11
N LYS A 158 -10.97 1.79 4.43
CA LYS A 158 -12.20 1.61 3.66
C LYS A 158 -13.04 2.88 3.64
N SER A 159 -13.34 3.45 4.81
CA SER A 159 -14.10 4.69 4.92
C SER A 159 -13.43 5.86 4.19
N LEU A 160 -12.09 5.98 4.28
CA LEU A 160 -11.32 6.97 3.53
C LEU A 160 -11.49 6.78 2.02
N SER A 161 -11.39 5.56 1.51
CA SER A 161 -11.53 5.27 0.08
C SER A 161 -12.92 5.63 -0.44
N GLU A 162 -13.97 5.34 0.33
CA GLU A 162 -15.35 5.71 0.02
C GLU A 162 -15.51 7.24 -0.07
N ALA A 163 -14.99 8.00 0.88
CA ALA A 163 -15.02 9.47 0.86
C ALA A 163 -14.23 10.03 -0.33
N LEU A 164 -13.01 9.52 -0.55
CA LEU A 164 -12.17 9.95 -1.67
C LEU A 164 -12.80 9.64 -3.03
N SER A 165 -13.63 8.60 -3.16
CA SER A 165 -14.32 8.29 -4.42
C SER A 165 -15.25 9.42 -4.87
N VAL A 166 -15.80 10.16 -3.91
CA VAL A 166 -16.66 11.33 -4.18
C VAL A 166 -15.81 12.61 -4.32
N GLU A 167 -14.88 12.84 -3.40
CA GLU A 167 -14.08 14.07 -3.38
C GLU A 167 -13.17 14.23 -4.61
N LEU A 168 -12.58 13.13 -5.09
CA LEU A 168 -11.60 13.13 -6.18
C LEU A 168 -12.24 13.05 -7.56
N ALA A 169 -13.52 12.68 -7.67
CA ALA A 169 -14.25 12.59 -8.94
C ALA A 169 -14.20 13.91 -9.76
N ARG A 170 -14.22 15.07 -9.08
CA ARG A 170 -14.06 16.40 -9.73
C ARG A 170 -12.72 16.60 -10.44
N HIS A 171 -11.76 15.74 -10.19
CA HIS A 171 -10.41 15.76 -10.80
C HIS A 171 -10.19 14.61 -11.77
N ASP A 172 -11.25 13.87 -12.15
CA ASP A 172 -11.16 12.66 -12.98
C ASP A 172 -10.28 11.56 -12.34
N ILE A 173 -10.20 11.55 -11.01
CA ILE A 173 -9.49 10.54 -10.23
C ILE A 173 -10.54 9.61 -9.61
N ARG A 174 -10.40 8.32 -9.88
CA ARG A 174 -11.16 7.29 -9.18
C ARG A 174 -10.48 6.94 -7.86
N ALA A 175 -11.25 6.61 -6.85
CA ALA A 175 -10.73 6.01 -5.64
C ALA A 175 -11.52 4.74 -5.32
N ALA A 176 -10.81 3.69 -4.89
CA ALA A 176 -11.40 2.41 -4.54
C ALA A 176 -10.51 1.64 -3.57
N ASP A 177 -11.08 0.65 -2.92
CA ASP A 177 -10.34 -0.30 -2.11
C ASP A 177 -10.63 -1.75 -2.51
N VAL A 178 -9.73 -2.63 -2.11
CA VAL A 178 -9.98 -4.07 -2.08
C VAL A 178 -9.99 -4.54 -0.64
N SER A 179 -10.96 -5.38 -0.29
CA SER A 179 -11.11 -5.97 1.04
C SER A 179 -10.83 -7.49 1.00
N PRO A 180 -9.55 -7.91 0.92
CA PRO A 180 -9.21 -9.32 0.86
C PRO A 180 -9.64 -10.07 2.13
N GLY A 181 -9.99 -11.34 1.97
CA GLY A 181 -10.08 -12.30 3.06
C GLY A 181 -8.70 -12.78 3.51
N ILE A 182 -8.61 -14.06 3.88
CA ILE A 182 -7.32 -14.67 4.23
C ILE A 182 -6.59 -15.02 2.92
N ILE A 183 -5.48 -14.32 2.68
CA ILE A 183 -4.58 -14.57 1.54
C ILE A 183 -3.27 -15.13 2.10
N ASP A 184 -2.78 -16.21 1.51
CA ASP A 184 -1.50 -16.81 1.89
C ASP A 184 -0.34 -15.87 1.53
N THR A 185 0.17 -15.16 2.52
CA THR A 185 1.22 -14.15 2.38
C THR A 185 2.08 -14.08 3.65
N PRO A 186 3.32 -13.58 3.60
CA PRO A 186 4.16 -13.39 4.78
C PRO A 186 3.56 -12.50 5.86
N LEU A 187 2.54 -11.69 5.54
CA LEU A 187 1.78 -10.94 6.54
C LEU A 187 1.31 -11.80 7.70
N TRP A 188 1.08 -13.07 7.47
CA TRP A 188 0.63 -14.03 8.47
C TRP A 188 1.80 -14.72 9.19
N GLU A 189 3.01 -14.70 8.72
CA GLU A 189 4.20 -15.34 9.31
C GLU A 189 4.87 -14.47 10.40
N THR A 190 4.75 -13.15 10.29
CA THR A 190 5.32 -12.19 11.26
C THR A 190 4.67 -12.23 12.66
N ARG A 191 3.92 -13.27 12.97
CA ARG A 191 2.83 -13.22 13.91
C ARG A 191 3.11 -13.67 15.31
N GLY A 192 4.08 -14.37 15.63
CA GLY A 192 4.02 -15.06 16.92
C GLY A 192 2.67 -15.80 17.15
N TYR A 193 1.95 -16.12 16.06
CA TYR A 193 0.70 -16.86 16.10
C TYR A 193 1.01 -18.32 16.40
N VAL A 194 0.78 -18.74 17.62
CA VAL A 194 0.77 -20.17 17.98
C VAL A 194 -0.52 -20.75 17.40
N LYS A 195 -0.38 -21.55 16.34
CA LYS A 195 -1.47 -22.27 15.70
C LYS A 195 -2.14 -23.16 16.76
N GLY A 196 -3.30 -22.74 17.28
CA GLY A 196 -4.09 -23.55 18.23
C GLY A 196 -4.60 -22.82 19.49
N GLU A 197 -4.33 -21.55 19.69
CA GLU A 197 -4.84 -20.79 20.85
C GLU A 197 -5.80 -19.68 20.41
N MET A 198 -6.99 -20.08 19.97
CA MET A 198 -8.19 -19.24 19.95
C MET A 198 -9.31 -19.94 20.68
#